data_4c754811d0457968983d435190d93630
#
_entry.id   4c754811d0457968983d435190d93630
#
_cell.length_a   1.000
_cell.length_b   1.000
_cell.length_c   1.000
_cell.angle_alpha   90.00
_cell.angle_beta   90.00
_cell.angle_gamma   90.00
#
_symmetry.space_group_name_H-M   'P 1'
#
loop_
_entity.id
_entity.type
_entity.pdbx_description
1 polymer ?
#
loop_
_entity_poly.entity_id
_entity_poly.type
_entity_poly.pdbx_seq_one_letter_code
_entity_poly.pdbx_strand_id
1 'polypeptide(L)'
;RQHGIRLDRCHDLTLVEGAGGVLVRLGESATILDIAAATLVPDTVDGVLVVVAPGLGALNHAELTVNAVRARGLRPAGLVIGWWPDDPDLAMRCNRTDLPRVTGVPVVGVLPAGATHLEPGEFRRHAASWFDDEWLATLSPSHPEQLVRTP
;
A
#
# COMPACT_ATOMS: atom_id res chain seq x y z
N ARG A 1 -12.23 -5.80 -16.27
CA ARG A 1 -11.02 -5.42 -17.04
C ARG A 1 -11.10 -4.03 -17.68
N GLN A 2 -12.22 -3.62 -18.28
CA GLN A 2 -12.27 -2.36 -19.04
C GLN A 2 -12.27 -1.08 -18.18
N HIS A 3 -12.78 -1.09 -16.93
CA HIS A 3 -12.84 0.10 -16.07
C HIS A 3 -11.48 0.48 -15.47
N GLY A 4 -10.69 -0.49 -14.99
CA GLY A 4 -9.35 -0.24 -14.44
C GLY A 4 -8.39 0.37 -15.48
N ILE A 5 -8.35 -0.18 -16.68
CA ILE A 5 -7.51 0.29 -17.79
C ILE A 5 -7.86 1.72 -18.25
N ARG A 6 -9.12 2.18 -18.05
CA ARG A 6 -9.52 3.55 -18.38
C ARG A 6 -9.05 4.57 -17.35
N LEU A 7 -9.00 4.22 -16.06
CA LEU A 7 -8.50 5.08 -15.00
C LEU A 7 -6.99 5.30 -15.13
N ASP A 8 -6.27 4.25 -15.44
CA ASP A 8 -4.81 4.28 -15.60
C ASP A 8 -4.31 5.21 -16.71
N ARG A 9 -5.09 5.36 -17.77
CA ARG A 9 -4.75 6.27 -18.90
C ARG A 9 -4.92 7.75 -18.62
N CYS A 10 -5.59 8.10 -17.54
CA CYS A 10 -5.99 9.48 -17.23
C CYS A 10 -5.35 10.02 -15.95
N HIS A 11 -4.60 9.19 -15.21
CA HIS A 11 -4.03 9.53 -13.91
C HIS A 11 -2.60 9.02 -13.81
N ASP A 12 -1.75 9.81 -13.16
CA ASP A 12 -0.34 9.46 -12.92
C ASP A 12 -0.23 8.33 -11.89
N LEU A 13 -1.21 8.21 -11.00
CA LEU A 13 -1.29 7.15 -9.99
C LEU A 13 -2.77 6.73 -9.82
N THR A 14 -3.01 5.43 -9.84
CA THR A 14 -4.32 4.84 -9.53
C THR A 14 -4.19 3.89 -8.34
N LEU A 15 -4.96 4.14 -7.29
CA LEU A 15 -5.06 3.27 -6.12
C LEU A 15 -6.39 2.50 -6.15
N VAL A 16 -6.31 1.19 -5.95
CA VAL A 16 -7.49 0.33 -5.82
C VAL A 16 -7.50 -0.27 -4.42
N GLU A 17 -8.49 0.07 -3.63
CA GLU A 17 -8.61 -0.39 -2.25
C GLU A 17 -9.54 -1.59 -2.14
N GLY A 18 -9.12 -2.59 -1.34
CA GLY A 18 -9.94 -3.68 -0.85
C GLY A 18 -10.11 -3.57 0.67
N ALA A 19 -11.31 -3.67 1.15
CA ALA A 19 -11.61 -3.62 2.58
C ALA A 19 -11.84 -5.02 3.17
N GLY A 20 -11.46 -5.20 4.46
CA GLY A 20 -11.74 -6.41 5.25
C GLY A 20 -10.72 -7.55 5.09
N GLY A 21 -9.72 -7.38 4.24
CA GLY A 21 -8.63 -8.34 4.04
C GLY A 21 -8.60 -8.99 2.65
N VAL A 22 -7.45 -9.57 2.32
CA VAL A 22 -7.13 -10.04 0.95
C VAL A 22 -7.98 -11.21 0.45
N LEU A 23 -8.63 -11.94 1.33
CA LEU A 23 -9.48 -13.09 0.99
C LEU A 23 -10.97 -12.76 0.98
N VAL A 24 -11.35 -11.50 1.25
CA VAL A 24 -12.75 -11.07 1.16
C VAL A 24 -13.25 -11.19 -0.27
N ARG A 25 -14.43 -11.79 -0.44
CA ARG A 25 -15.06 -11.97 -1.75
C ARG A 25 -15.72 -10.67 -2.20
N LEU A 26 -15.28 -10.19 -3.35
CA LEU A 26 -15.85 -9.04 -4.05
C LEU A 26 -16.73 -9.56 -5.18
N GLY A 27 -17.93 -10.03 -4.85
CA GLY A 27 -18.81 -10.77 -5.73
C GLY A 27 -18.78 -12.28 -5.44
N GLU A 28 -19.05 -13.14 -6.43
CA GLU A 28 -19.20 -14.58 -6.21
C GLU A 28 -17.88 -15.28 -5.87
N SER A 29 -16.77 -14.92 -6.50
CA SER A 29 -15.50 -15.64 -6.33
C SER A 29 -14.26 -14.76 -6.29
N ALA A 30 -14.29 -13.56 -6.84
CA ALA A 30 -13.13 -12.69 -6.95
C ALA A 30 -12.74 -12.05 -5.60
N THR A 31 -11.45 -11.87 -5.37
CA THR A 31 -10.87 -11.12 -4.27
C THR A 31 -10.14 -9.88 -4.80
N ILE A 32 -9.67 -9.01 -3.93
CA ILE A 32 -8.82 -7.88 -4.33
C ILE A 32 -7.52 -8.36 -5.01
N LEU A 33 -7.00 -9.54 -4.63
CA LEU A 33 -5.82 -10.13 -5.27
C LEU A 33 -6.09 -10.56 -6.72
N ASP A 34 -7.30 -10.96 -7.04
CA ASP A 34 -7.68 -11.30 -8.42
C ASP A 34 -7.77 -10.03 -9.29
N ILE A 35 -8.22 -8.92 -8.69
CA ILE A 35 -8.20 -7.61 -9.36
C ILE A 35 -6.76 -7.17 -9.56
N ALA A 36 -5.92 -7.22 -8.53
CA ALA A 36 -4.50 -6.86 -8.60
C ALA A 36 -3.78 -7.68 -9.69
N ALA A 37 -3.95 -9.01 -9.71
CA ALA A 37 -3.35 -9.88 -10.72
C ALA A 37 -3.82 -9.58 -12.16
N ALA A 38 -4.99 -8.96 -12.30
CA ALA A 38 -5.54 -8.59 -13.61
C ALA A 38 -5.14 -7.19 -14.07
N THR A 39 -4.65 -6.33 -13.17
CA THR A 39 -4.38 -4.91 -13.43
C THR A 39 -2.92 -4.52 -13.29
N LEU A 40 -2.19 -5.07 -12.33
CA LEU A 40 -0.79 -4.74 -12.11
C LEU A 40 0.09 -5.26 -13.25
N VAL A 41 1.05 -4.46 -13.65
CA VAL A 41 2.01 -4.81 -14.71
C VAL A 41 3.27 -5.39 -14.05
N PRO A 42 3.70 -6.61 -14.42
CA PRO A 42 4.96 -7.18 -13.94
C PRO A 42 6.17 -6.29 -14.29
N ASP A 43 7.16 -6.32 -13.43
CA ASP A 43 8.45 -5.61 -13.60
C ASP A 43 8.34 -4.07 -13.67
N THR A 44 7.25 -3.53 -13.15
CA THR A 44 7.05 -2.08 -12.97
C THR A 44 7.07 -1.68 -11.49
N VAL A 45 6.80 -0.41 -11.20
CA VAL A 45 6.59 0.10 -9.83
C VAL A 45 5.28 -0.41 -9.21
N ASP A 46 4.39 -0.96 -10.01
CA ASP A 46 3.12 -1.51 -9.56
C ASP A 46 3.30 -2.57 -8.48
N GLY A 47 2.42 -2.59 -7.51
CA GLY A 47 2.48 -3.55 -6.42
C GLY A 47 1.34 -3.43 -5.43
N VAL A 48 1.34 -4.32 -4.47
CA VAL A 48 0.34 -4.33 -3.40
C VAL A 48 0.91 -3.67 -2.15
N LEU A 49 0.34 -2.55 -1.76
CA LEU A 49 0.64 -1.90 -0.48
C LEU A 49 -0.23 -2.53 0.60
N VAL A 50 0.39 -3.01 1.67
CA VAL A 50 -0.32 -3.68 2.76
C VAL A 50 -0.44 -2.73 3.95
N VAL A 51 -1.66 -2.32 4.27
CA VAL A 51 -1.94 -1.51 5.46
C VAL A 51 -2.13 -2.42 6.66
N VAL A 52 -1.38 -2.15 7.73
CA VAL A 52 -1.34 -2.97 8.95
C VAL A 52 -1.71 -2.16 10.20
N ALA A 53 -2.33 -2.81 11.16
CA ALA A 53 -2.50 -2.26 12.50
C ALA A 53 -1.18 -2.38 13.31
N PRO A 54 -0.91 -1.49 14.28
CA PRO A 54 0.32 -1.54 15.06
C PRO A 54 0.30 -2.56 16.20
N GLY A 55 -0.89 -2.91 16.72
CA GLY A 55 -1.08 -3.63 17.97
C GLY A 55 -0.88 -5.14 17.89
N LEU A 56 -1.36 -5.83 18.92
CA LEU A 56 -1.27 -7.29 19.04
C LEU A 56 -1.91 -7.98 17.83
N GLY A 57 -1.23 -9.00 17.30
CA GLY A 57 -1.63 -9.74 16.10
C GLY A 57 -1.13 -9.15 14.79
N ALA A 58 -0.54 -7.96 14.79
CA ALA A 58 -0.03 -7.28 13.58
C ALA A 58 0.95 -8.15 12.79
N LEU A 59 1.92 -8.77 13.44
CA LEU A 59 2.93 -9.62 12.79
C LEU A 59 2.27 -10.80 12.06
N ASN A 60 1.35 -11.49 12.73
CA ASN A 60 0.64 -12.63 12.14
C ASN A 60 -0.20 -12.19 10.92
N HIS A 61 -0.98 -11.11 11.05
CA HIS A 61 -1.82 -10.64 9.95
C HIS A 61 -0.99 -10.12 8.78
N ALA A 62 0.10 -9.41 9.04
CA ALA A 62 1.00 -8.92 8.00
C ALA A 62 1.66 -10.08 7.23
N GLU A 63 2.20 -11.07 7.95
CA GLU A 63 2.84 -12.23 7.34
C GLU A 63 1.87 -13.06 6.50
N LEU A 64 0.67 -13.36 7.03
CA LEU A 64 -0.38 -14.05 6.27
C LEU A 64 -0.78 -13.28 5.01
N THR A 65 -0.92 -11.97 5.10
CA THR A 65 -1.30 -11.12 3.98
C THR A 65 -0.21 -11.08 2.92
N VAL A 66 1.05 -10.84 3.32
CA VAL A 66 2.20 -10.81 2.42
C VAL A 66 2.38 -12.15 1.71
N ASN A 67 2.23 -13.27 2.45
CA ASN A 67 2.31 -14.60 1.87
C ASN A 67 1.19 -14.85 0.85
N ALA A 68 -0.03 -14.40 1.12
CA ALA A 68 -1.14 -14.49 0.17
C ALA A 68 -0.89 -13.66 -1.11
N VAL A 69 -0.30 -12.47 -0.98
CA VAL A 69 0.11 -11.62 -2.11
C VAL A 69 1.16 -12.34 -2.95
N ARG A 70 2.22 -12.84 -2.32
CA ARG A 70 3.31 -13.58 -3.00
C ARG A 70 2.82 -14.86 -3.68
N ALA A 71 1.91 -15.60 -3.04
CA ALA A 71 1.32 -16.82 -3.61
C ALA A 71 0.53 -16.57 -4.91
N ARG A 72 0.12 -15.33 -5.15
CA ARG A 72 -0.50 -14.90 -6.42
C ARG A 72 0.50 -14.35 -7.45
N GLY A 73 1.81 -14.45 -7.16
CA GLY A 73 2.86 -13.88 -8.01
C GLY A 73 2.91 -12.35 -8.00
N LEU A 74 2.27 -11.72 -7.00
CA LEU A 74 2.22 -10.28 -6.88
C LEU A 74 3.36 -9.76 -5.99
N ARG A 75 3.83 -8.54 -6.27
CA ARG A 75 4.88 -7.87 -5.51
C ARG A 75 4.26 -7.12 -4.32
N PRO A 76 4.62 -7.44 -3.05
CA PRO A 76 4.34 -6.57 -1.93
C PRO A 76 5.24 -5.32 -2.05
N ALA A 77 4.63 -4.15 -2.24
CA ALA A 77 5.35 -2.90 -2.48
C ALA A 77 5.83 -2.21 -1.20
N GLY A 78 5.22 -2.54 -0.06
CA GLY A 78 5.55 -1.97 1.24
C GLY A 78 4.47 -2.27 2.27
N LEU A 79 4.80 -2.05 3.53
CA LEU A 79 3.86 -2.04 4.64
C LEU A 79 3.60 -0.60 5.07
N VAL A 80 2.35 -0.26 5.36
CA VAL A 80 1.98 1.01 5.97
C VAL A 80 1.31 0.74 7.29
N ILE A 81 1.86 1.28 8.38
CA ILE A 81 1.16 1.29 9.66
C ILE A 81 0.10 2.38 9.58
N GLY A 82 -1.16 1.98 9.44
CA GLY A 82 -2.27 2.88 9.13
C GLY A 82 -2.69 3.80 10.27
N TRP A 83 -2.17 3.58 11.46
CA TRP A 83 -2.45 4.37 12.65
C TRP A 83 -1.33 4.19 13.68
N TRP A 84 -0.78 5.29 14.21
CA TRP A 84 0.27 5.27 15.22
C TRP A 84 0.00 6.31 16.30
N PRO A 85 -0.19 5.91 17.56
CA PRO A 85 -0.48 6.85 18.66
C PRO A 85 0.77 7.61 19.09
N ASP A 86 0.56 8.74 19.80
CA ASP A 86 1.64 9.54 20.38
C ASP A 86 2.38 8.78 21.49
N ASP A 87 1.68 7.92 22.22
CA ASP A 87 2.25 7.03 23.25
C ASP A 87 1.99 5.55 22.89
N PRO A 88 2.82 4.97 22.00
CA PRO A 88 2.68 3.57 21.61
C PRO A 88 3.10 2.65 22.75
N ASP A 89 2.35 1.58 22.96
CA ASP A 89 2.69 0.55 23.94
C ASP A 89 3.92 -0.29 23.49
N LEU A 90 4.36 -1.19 24.38
CA LEU A 90 5.52 -2.04 24.10
C LEU A 90 5.29 -2.93 22.87
N ALA A 91 4.10 -3.50 22.73
CA ALA A 91 3.79 -4.39 21.61
C ALA A 91 3.84 -3.64 20.28
N MET A 92 3.31 -2.43 20.22
CA MET A 92 3.37 -1.57 19.02
C MET A 92 4.82 -1.25 18.65
N ARG A 93 5.65 -0.85 19.61
CA ARG A 93 7.06 -0.56 19.37
C ARG A 93 7.83 -1.77 18.85
N CYS A 94 7.63 -2.94 19.46
CA CYS A 94 8.23 -4.18 19.00
C CYS A 94 7.74 -4.55 17.60
N ASN A 95 6.43 -4.49 17.35
CA ASN A 95 5.85 -4.82 16.05
C ASN A 95 6.40 -3.94 14.93
N ARG A 96 6.57 -2.63 15.16
CA ARG A 96 7.15 -1.73 14.15
C ARG A 96 8.55 -2.17 13.72
N THR A 97 9.35 -2.66 14.64
CA THR A 97 10.71 -3.19 14.38
C THR A 97 10.67 -4.57 13.72
N ASP A 98 9.74 -5.42 14.16
CA ASP A 98 9.67 -6.82 13.73
C ASP A 98 8.93 -7.03 12.41
N LEU A 99 8.01 -6.16 12.04
CA LEU A 99 7.25 -6.26 10.77
C LEU A 99 8.15 -6.49 9.55
N PRO A 100 9.20 -5.69 9.31
CA PRO A 100 10.09 -5.93 8.17
C PRO A 100 10.84 -7.26 8.29
N ARG A 101 11.24 -7.63 9.51
CA ARG A 101 12.00 -8.84 9.77
C ARG A 101 11.20 -10.11 9.47
N VAL A 102 9.92 -10.16 9.87
CA VAL A 102 9.08 -11.36 9.67
C VAL A 102 8.50 -11.45 8.28
N THR A 103 8.18 -10.33 7.66
CA THR A 103 7.55 -10.32 6.33
C THR A 103 8.54 -10.24 5.19
N GLY A 104 9.78 -9.75 5.43
CA GLY A 104 10.74 -9.40 4.39
C GLY A 104 10.25 -8.24 3.50
N VAL A 105 9.35 -7.38 4.02
CA VAL A 105 8.80 -6.19 3.31
C VAL A 105 9.01 -4.97 4.19
N PRO A 106 9.58 -3.87 3.67
CA PRO A 106 9.84 -2.68 4.47
C PRO A 106 8.55 -2.00 4.94
N VAL A 107 8.61 -1.35 6.11
CA VAL A 107 7.60 -0.38 6.54
C VAL A 107 7.93 0.95 5.85
N VAL A 108 7.13 1.31 4.88
CA VAL A 108 7.33 2.49 4.03
C VAL A 108 6.48 3.69 4.46
N GLY A 109 5.58 3.51 5.40
CA GLY A 109 4.75 4.60 5.92
C GLY A 109 4.22 4.31 7.32
N VAL A 110 4.07 5.39 8.10
CA VAL A 110 3.49 5.35 9.46
C VAL A 110 2.62 6.58 9.62
N LEU A 111 1.31 6.37 9.66
CA LEU A 111 0.34 7.45 9.77
C LEU A 111 0.10 7.79 11.23
N PRO A 112 0.22 9.06 11.65
CA PRO A 112 -0.06 9.45 13.02
C PRO A 112 -1.54 9.30 13.35
N ALA A 113 -1.84 8.96 14.60
CA ALA A 113 -3.20 9.04 15.13
C ALA A 113 -3.70 10.47 14.95
N GLY A 114 -4.94 10.63 14.54
CA GLY A 114 -5.50 11.96 14.29
C GLY A 114 -5.24 12.52 12.87
N ALA A 115 -4.47 11.85 12.02
CA ALA A 115 -4.32 12.27 10.62
C ALA A 115 -5.66 12.49 9.91
N THR A 116 -6.67 11.70 10.24
CA THR A 116 -8.03 11.79 9.70
C THR A 116 -8.82 13.01 10.18
N HIS A 117 -8.36 13.69 11.23
CA HIS A 117 -9.01 14.90 11.78
C HIS A 117 -8.39 16.19 11.25
N LEU A 118 -7.30 16.10 10.47
CA LEU A 118 -6.66 17.25 9.86
C LEU A 118 -7.54 17.85 8.75
N GLU A 119 -7.54 19.16 8.66
CA GLU A 119 -8.14 19.84 7.52
C GLU A 119 -7.44 19.41 6.20
N PRO A 120 -8.17 19.32 5.07
CA PRO A 120 -7.61 18.80 3.81
C PRO A 120 -6.32 19.46 3.35
N GLY A 121 -6.16 20.77 3.60
CA GLY A 121 -4.93 21.50 3.27
C GLY A 121 -3.76 21.12 4.18
N GLU A 122 -4.03 20.88 5.43
CA GLU A 122 -3.06 20.45 6.44
C GLU A 122 -2.60 19.01 6.21
N PHE A 123 -3.56 18.13 5.96
CA PHE A 123 -3.28 16.75 5.58
C PHE A 123 -2.32 16.69 4.39
N ARG A 124 -2.60 17.43 3.30
CA ARG A 124 -1.75 17.43 2.11
C ARG A 124 -0.32 17.95 2.37
N ARG A 125 -0.16 18.93 3.26
CA ARG A 125 1.18 19.46 3.61
C ARG A 125 2.02 18.44 4.38
N HIS A 126 1.39 17.58 5.20
CA HIS A 126 2.08 16.64 6.06
C HIS A 126 2.16 15.22 5.49
N ALA A 127 1.26 14.85 4.57
CA ALA A 127 1.12 13.46 4.13
C ALA A 127 2.43 12.82 3.64
N ALA A 128 3.24 13.54 2.88
CA ALA A 128 4.52 13.03 2.40
C ALA A 128 5.48 12.68 3.55
N SER A 129 5.51 13.45 4.64
CA SER A 129 6.41 13.21 5.77
C SER A 129 6.09 11.95 6.58
N TRP A 130 4.99 11.30 6.32
CA TRP A 130 4.61 10.02 6.96
C TRP A 130 5.17 8.80 6.23
N PHE A 131 5.80 9.01 5.08
CA PHE A 131 6.34 7.96 4.23
C PHE A 131 7.86 8.10 4.08
N ASP A 132 8.49 7.01 3.73
CA ASP A 132 9.91 6.96 3.40
C ASP A 132 10.18 7.68 2.07
N ASP A 133 11.15 8.60 2.06
CA ASP A 133 11.46 9.44 0.90
C ASP A 133 12.00 8.62 -0.27
N GLU A 134 12.79 7.58 -0.01
CA GLU A 134 13.34 6.72 -1.06
C GLU A 134 12.21 5.91 -1.71
N TRP A 135 11.28 5.43 -0.89
CA TRP A 135 10.10 4.73 -1.41
C TRP A 135 9.20 5.66 -2.22
N LEU A 136 8.93 6.88 -1.74
CA LEU A 136 8.16 7.87 -2.51
C LEU A 136 8.81 8.19 -3.86
N ALA A 137 10.13 8.29 -3.90
CA ALA A 137 10.86 8.53 -5.13
C ALA A 137 10.64 7.40 -6.17
N THR A 138 10.39 6.16 -5.74
CA THR A 138 10.09 5.05 -6.66
C THR A 138 8.73 5.18 -7.35
N LEU A 139 7.79 5.94 -6.77
CA LEU A 139 6.46 6.17 -7.34
C LEU A 139 6.44 7.31 -8.36
N SER A 140 7.49 8.12 -8.40
CA SER A 140 7.59 9.20 -9.38
C SER A 140 7.83 8.63 -10.77
N PRO A 141 7.10 9.09 -11.82
CA PRO A 141 7.31 8.62 -13.18
C PRO A 141 8.75 8.91 -13.61
N SER A 142 9.50 7.85 -13.87
CA SER A 142 10.94 7.90 -14.18
C SER A 142 11.27 8.60 -15.50
N HIS A 143 10.26 9.00 -16.31
CA HIS A 143 10.46 9.64 -17.62
C HIS A 143 9.34 10.63 -17.95
N PRO A 144 9.60 11.94 -17.94
CA PRO A 144 8.68 12.93 -18.52
C PRO A 144 8.58 12.88 -20.05
N GLU A 145 9.39 12.06 -20.73
CA GLU A 145 9.49 12.06 -22.21
C GLU A 145 8.58 11.06 -22.94
N GLN A 146 7.84 10.19 -22.24
CA GLN A 146 6.93 9.25 -22.92
C GLN A 146 5.50 9.80 -23.13
N LEU A 147 5.26 11.07 -22.81
CA LEU A 147 4.02 11.79 -23.13
C LEU A 147 4.03 12.48 -24.51
N VAL A 148 4.87 12.05 -25.44
CA VAL A 148 4.72 12.47 -26.83
C VAL A 148 3.54 11.70 -27.41
N ARG A 149 2.39 12.33 -27.36
CA ARG A 149 1.21 11.92 -28.10
C ARG A 149 1.55 11.93 -29.59
N THR A 150 1.56 10.78 -30.20
CA THR A 150 1.45 10.69 -31.66
C THR A 150 0.00 11.00 -32.05
N PRO A 151 -0.22 11.77 -33.13
CA PRO A 151 -1.51 12.29 -33.55
C PRO A 151 -2.51 11.22 -33.94
#